data_e7ce149738f99f791c72967c05d9e1d5
#
_entry.id   e7ce149738f99f791c72967c05d9e1d5
#
_cell.length_a   1.000
_cell.length_b   1.000
_cell.length_c   1.000
_cell.angle_alpha   90.00
_cell.angle_beta   90.00
_cell.angle_gamma   90.00
#
_symmetry.space_group_name_H-M   'P 1'
#
loop_
_entity.id
_entity.type
_entity.pdbx_description
1 polymer ?
#
loop_
_entity_poly.entity_id
_entity_poly.type
_entity_poly.pdbx_seq_one_letter_code
_entity_poly.pdbx_strand_id
1 'polypeptide(L)'
;MIKPKKLNRGDTIGVIAPSGPIVGKKIEELERAREIVEKNGFKVKYSKNLFSNTNGYSSSAKEKAEDINEMFKDKKVKMIWCAKGGASSNTTFEYLDYELIKNNPKIICGYSDITSLTNIITEKTGLVTFSGTNFKTIATDETDYSYKEAIKRFVNGSLAIGKSGEEYKAIQKGTAEGELIGGNLNLISGLD
;
A
#
# COMPACT_ATOMS: atom_id res chain seq x y z
N MET A 1 8.37 3.22 17.20
CA MET A 1 7.59 2.84 15.99
C MET A 1 6.45 1.88 16.33
N ILE A 2 5.25 2.11 15.79
CA ILE A 2 4.05 1.30 15.99
C ILE A 2 4.02 0.21 14.92
N LYS A 3 4.10 -1.06 15.33
CA LYS A 3 4.00 -2.20 14.40
C LYS A 3 2.54 -2.62 14.25
N PRO A 4 1.96 -2.65 13.03
CA PRO A 4 0.60 -3.12 12.83
C PRO A 4 0.50 -4.62 13.11
N LYS A 5 -0.71 -5.09 13.44
CA LYS A 5 -0.96 -6.53 13.63
C LYS A 5 -0.83 -7.26 12.29
N LYS A 6 -0.39 -8.51 12.33
CA LYS A 6 -0.36 -9.41 11.18
C LYS A 6 -1.78 -9.67 10.66
N LEU A 7 -1.86 -9.97 9.38
CA LEU A 7 -3.09 -10.35 8.71
C LEU A 7 -3.38 -11.85 8.94
N ASN A 8 -4.64 -12.19 9.19
CA ASN A 8 -5.09 -13.57 9.32
C ASN A 8 -6.05 -13.94 8.20
N ARG A 9 -6.13 -15.23 7.85
CA ARG A 9 -7.15 -15.72 6.92
C ARG A 9 -8.54 -15.36 7.46
N GLY A 10 -9.43 -14.89 6.58
CA GLY A 10 -10.74 -14.37 6.94
C GLY A 10 -10.78 -12.85 7.17
N ASP A 11 -9.63 -12.20 7.36
CA ASP A 11 -9.56 -10.75 7.53
C ASP A 11 -9.97 -9.99 6.25
N THR A 12 -10.42 -8.76 6.44
CA THR A 12 -10.81 -7.87 5.36
C THR A 12 -9.65 -6.94 4.98
N ILE A 13 -9.33 -6.93 3.69
CA ILE A 13 -8.37 -6.02 3.06
C ILE A 13 -9.16 -4.89 2.42
N GLY A 14 -8.91 -3.65 2.85
CA GLY A 14 -9.44 -2.44 2.22
C GLY A 14 -8.58 -2.04 1.03
N VAL A 15 -9.19 -1.76 -0.12
CA VAL A 15 -8.48 -1.30 -1.32
C VAL A 15 -8.86 0.14 -1.61
N ILE A 16 -7.86 1.00 -1.77
CA ILE A 16 -8.00 2.44 -2.00
C ILE A 16 -7.24 2.87 -3.26
N ALA A 17 -7.68 3.95 -3.90
CA ALA A 17 -6.98 4.59 -5.03
C ALA A 17 -6.52 6.01 -4.68
N PRO A 18 -5.46 6.17 -3.84
CA PRO A 18 -5.06 7.49 -3.34
C PRO A 18 -4.29 8.34 -4.37
N SER A 19 -4.03 7.81 -5.55
CA SER A 19 -3.21 8.42 -6.58
C SER A 19 -3.88 8.39 -7.96
N GLY A 20 -3.49 7.48 -8.83
CA GLY A 20 -4.03 7.42 -10.20
C GLY A 20 -5.38 6.70 -10.30
N PRO A 21 -6.21 7.00 -11.31
CA PRO A 21 -7.53 6.43 -11.49
C PRO A 21 -7.49 4.95 -11.92
N ILE A 22 -8.49 4.19 -11.53
CA ILE A 22 -8.74 2.83 -11.97
C ILE A 22 -9.81 2.87 -13.06
N VAL A 23 -9.38 2.88 -14.31
CA VAL A 23 -10.24 3.02 -15.50
C VAL A 23 -9.86 2.04 -16.60
N GLY A 24 -10.80 1.69 -17.47
CA GLY A 24 -10.60 0.79 -18.61
C GLY A 24 -10.06 -0.57 -18.17
N LYS A 25 -9.07 -1.11 -18.86
CA LYS A 25 -8.45 -2.42 -18.58
C LYS A 25 -7.96 -2.59 -17.13
N LYS A 26 -7.66 -1.48 -16.42
CA LYS A 26 -7.23 -1.54 -15.02
C LYS A 26 -8.33 -2.01 -14.07
N ILE A 27 -9.60 -1.85 -14.44
CA ILE A 27 -10.73 -2.39 -13.66
C ILE A 27 -10.69 -3.92 -13.70
N GLU A 28 -10.52 -4.51 -14.88
CA GLU A 28 -10.42 -5.97 -15.04
C GLU A 28 -9.19 -6.55 -14.30
N GLU A 29 -8.05 -5.85 -14.36
CA GLU A 29 -6.85 -6.22 -13.59
C GLU A 29 -7.11 -6.18 -12.09
N LEU A 30 -7.84 -5.17 -11.61
CA LEU A 30 -8.19 -5.03 -10.20
C LEU A 30 -9.15 -6.15 -9.74
N GLU A 31 -10.16 -6.47 -10.55
CA GLU A 31 -11.10 -7.55 -10.24
C GLU A 31 -10.41 -8.92 -10.22
N ARG A 32 -9.50 -9.20 -11.18
CA ARG A 32 -8.69 -10.43 -11.12
C ARG A 32 -7.81 -10.49 -9.88
N ALA A 33 -7.21 -9.36 -9.46
CA ALA A 33 -6.44 -9.32 -8.22
C ALA A 33 -7.33 -9.61 -7.00
N ARG A 34 -8.56 -9.09 -6.99
CA ARG A 34 -9.56 -9.39 -5.97
C ARG A 34 -9.87 -10.89 -5.90
N GLU A 35 -10.16 -11.52 -7.04
CA GLU A 35 -10.44 -12.96 -7.11
C GLU A 35 -9.29 -13.80 -6.54
N ILE A 36 -8.03 -13.45 -6.89
CA ILE A 36 -6.84 -14.11 -6.35
C ILE A 36 -6.80 -13.98 -4.83
N VAL A 37 -7.01 -12.79 -4.30
CA VAL A 37 -6.95 -12.53 -2.86
C VAL A 37 -8.08 -13.23 -2.11
N GLU A 38 -9.30 -13.20 -2.65
CA GLU A 38 -10.46 -13.87 -2.05
C GLU A 38 -10.33 -15.40 -2.10
N LYS A 39 -9.85 -15.96 -3.20
CA LYS A 39 -9.54 -17.40 -3.32
C LYS A 39 -8.48 -17.86 -2.30
N ASN A 40 -7.62 -16.94 -1.88
CA ASN A 40 -6.61 -17.20 -0.84
C ASN A 40 -7.14 -16.96 0.59
N GLY A 41 -8.45 -16.80 0.76
CA GLY A 41 -9.13 -16.78 2.06
C GLY A 41 -9.17 -15.43 2.76
N PHE A 42 -9.03 -14.32 2.04
CA PHE A 42 -9.26 -12.97 2.55
C PHE A 42 -10.57 -12.42 2.01
N LYS A 43 -11.06 -11.34 2.63
CA LYS A 43 -12.19 -10.55 2.11
C LYS A 43 -11.66 -9.24 1.55
N VAL A 44 -12.26 -8.74 0.47
CA VAL A 44 -11.88 -7.46 -0.13
C VAL A 44 -13.02 -6.46 0.02
N LYS A 45 -12.68 -5.25 0.51
CA LYS A 45 -13.57 -4.10 0.59
C LYS A 45 -12.98 -2.95 -0.22
N TYR A 46 -13.71 -2.48 -1.21
CA TYR A 46 -13.34 -1.29 -1.98
C TYR A 46 -13.75 -0.01 -1.25
N SER A 47 -12.93 1.04 -1.37
CA SER A 47 -13.29 2.36 -0.90
C SER A 47 -14.38 2.99 -1.77
N LYS A 48 -15.05 3.99 -1.22
CA LYS A 48 -16.17 4.66 -1.89
C LYS A 48 -15.79 5.25 -3.24
N ASN A 49 -14.61 5.88 -3.31
CA ASN A 49 -14.16 6.61 -4.49
C ASN A 49 -13.13 5.82 -5.33
N LEU A 50 -13.00 4.48 -5.13
CA LEU A 50 -11.99 3.66 -5.80
C LEU A 50 -12.00 3.79 -7.33
N PHE A 51 -13.18 3.87 -7.94
CA PHE A 51 -13.37 3.94 -9.39
C PHE A 51 -13.64 5.36 -9.90
N SER A 52 -13.50 6.36 -9.05
CA SER A 52 -13.64 7.76 -9.47
C SER A 52 -12.53 8.15 -10.43
N ASN A 53 -12.86 9.06 -11.36
CA ASN A 53 -11.92 9.63 -12.33
C ASN A 53 -12.25 11.11 -12.52
N THR A 54 -11.56 11.97 -11.79
CA THR A 54 -11.74 13.40 -11.81
C THR A 54 -10.53 14.04 -12.50
N ASN A 55 -10.71 14.54 -13.73
CA ASN A 55 -9.65 15.18 -14.52
C ASN A 55 -8.37 14.37 -14.67
N GLY A 56 -8.48 13.02 -14.79
CA GLY A 56 -7.33 12.11 -14.92
C GLY A 56 -6.70 11.67 -13.59
N TYR A 57 -7.19 12.17 -12.46
CA TYR A 57 -6.89 11.68 -11.11
C TYR A 57 -7.97 10.71 -10.63
N SER A 58 -7.70 9.94 -9.58
CA SER A 58 -8.73 9.03 -9.02
C SER A 58 -9.93 9.80 -8.50
N SER A 59 -9.70 10.79 -7.64
CA SER A 59 -10.72 11.69 -7.10
C SER A 59 -10.06 12.97 -6.58
N SER A 60 -10.82 13.87 -5.98
CA SER A 60 -10.27 15.06 -5.31
C SER A 60 -9.37 14.66 -4.12
N ALA A 61 -8.49 15.56 -3.71
CA ALA A 61 -7.60 15.38 -2.58
C ALA A 61 -8.36 14.96 -1.30
N LYS A 62 -9.46 15.64 -1.04
CA LYS A 62 -10.33 15.40 0.12
C LYS A 62 -10.98 14.02 0.06
N GLU A 63 -11.57 13.63 -1.07
CA GLU A 63 -12.21 12.31 -1.24
C GLU A 63 -11.22 11.16 -1.10
N LYS A 64 -10.00 11.31 -1.63
CA LYS A 64 -8.92 10.33 -1.42
C LYS A 64 -8.57 10.18 0.06
N ALA A 65 -8.43 11.30 0.77
CA ALA A 65 -8.14 11.28 2.20
C ALA A 65 -9.31 10.73 3.03
N GLU A 66 -10.56 11.03 2.67
CA GLU A 66 -11.75 10.42 3.27
C GLU A 66 -11.73 8.89 3.12
N ASP A 67 -11.43 8.37 1.93
CA ASP A 67 -11.28 6.93 1.68
C ASP A 67 -10.20 6.29 2.58
N ILE A 68 -9.05 6.97 2.74
CA ILE A 68 -7.96 6.51 3.62
C ILE A 68 -8.43 6.50 5.08
N ASN A 69 -8.97 7.62 5.56
CA ASN A 69 -9.42 7.78 6.94
C ASN A 69 -10.52 6.75 7.30
N GLU A 70 -11.51 6.55 6.43
CA GLU A 70 -12.57 5.57 6.64
C GLU A 70 -12.04 4.12 6.67
N MET A 71 -11.04 3.78 5.85
CA MET A 71 -10.42 2.46 5.91
C MET A 71 -9.61 2.25 7.20
N PHE A 72 -8.97 3.29 7.73
CA PHE A 72 -8.33 3.22 9.04
C PHE A 72 -9.35 3.14 10.18
N LYS A 73 -10.48 3.82 10.08
CA LYS A 73 -11.56 3.82 11.07
C LYS A 73 -12.31 2.49 11.15
N ASP A 74 -12.54 1.85 10.01
CA ASP A 74 -13.33 0.61 9.93
C ASP A 74 -12.62 -0.55 10.65
N LYS A 75 -13.17 -1.00 11.78
CA LYS A 75 -12.61 -2.09 12.60
C LYS A 75 -12.58 -3.45 11.89
N LYS A 76 -13.39 -3.65 10.83
CA LYS A 76 -13.39 -4.88 10.02
C LYS A 76 -12.19 -4.94 9.10
N VAL A 77 -11.73 -3.80 8.60
CA VAL A 77 -10.52 -3.69 7.75
C VAL A 77 -9.28 -3.89 8.61
N LYS A 78 -8.41 -4.83 8.23
CA LYS A 78 -7.16 -5.16 8.94
C LYS A 78 -5.91 -4.75 8.17
N MET A 79 -6.04 -4.57 6.87
CA MET A 79 -4.99 -4.09 5.98
C MET A 79 -5.59 -3.12 4.97
N ILE A 80 -4.82 -2.10 4.58
CA ILE A 80 -5.13 -1.19 3.49
C ILE A 80 -4.12 -1.45 2.37
N TRP A 81 -4.61 -1.76 1.18
CA TRP A 81 -3.77 -2.01 0.01
C TRP A 81 -4.07 -0.99 -1.07
N CYS A 82 -3.06 -0.21 -1.45
CA CYS A 82 -3.23 0.79 -2.51
C CYS A 82 -3.38 0.11 -3.87
N ALA A 83 -4.38 0.50 -4.64
CA ALA A 83 -4.73 -0.12 -5.92
C ALA A 83 -3.63 0.05 -6.95
N LYS A 84 -3.08 1.26 -7.07
CA LYS A 84 -1.98 1.63 -7.98
C LYS A 84 -1.32 2.94 -7.55
N GLY A 85 -0.14 3.20 -8.10
CA GLY A 85 0.51 4.51 -8.05
C GLY A 85 -0.08 5.53 -9.03
N GLY A 86 0.63 6.62 -9.23
CA GLY A 86 0.24 7.75 -10.08
C GLY A 86 1.14 8.94 -9.82
N ALA A 87 0.55 10.13 -9.53
CA ALA A 87 1.29 11.37 -9.32
C ALA A 87 0.58 12.35 -8.35
N SER A 88 -0.30 11.88 -7.47
CA SER A 88 -1.13 12.81 -6.67
C SER A 88 -1.48 12.32 -5.26
N SER A 89 -0.77 11.34 -4.72
CA SER A 89 -1.03 10.88 -3.35
C SER A 89 -0.63 11.91 -2.30
N ASN A 90 0.38 12.75 -2.58
CA ASN A 90 0.80 13.86 -1.72
C ASN A 90 -0.31 14.90 -1.46
N THR A 91 -1.26 15.06 -2.38
CA THR A 91 -2.38 16.00 -2.21
C THR A 91 -3.31 15.65 -1.05
N THR A 92 -3.20 14.42 -0.52
CA THR A 92 -4.04 13.98 0.61
C THR A 92 -3.55 14.47 1.97
N PHE A 93 -2.31 14.91 2.10
CA PHE A 93 -1.60 15.11 3.38
C PHE A 93 -2.33 16.01 4.36
N GLU A 94 -2.90 17.13 3.89
CA GLU A 94 -3.62 18.10 4.72
C GLU A 94 -4.99 17.59 5.22
N TYR A 95 -5.53 16.54 4.59
CA TYR A 95 -6.86 15.99 4.91
C TYR A 95 -6.80 14.66 5.66
N LEU A 96 -5.59 14.13 5.91
CA LEU A 96 -5.41 12.90 6.69
C LEU A 96 -5.60 13.18 8.19
N ASP A 97 -6.37 12.32 8.83
CA ASP A 97 -6.49 12.29 10.29
C ASP A 97 -5.38 11.41 10.89
N TYR A 98 -4.23 12.01 11.13
CA TYR A 98 -3.06 11.28 11.67
C TYR A 98 -3.31 10.71 13.07
N GLU A 99 -4.12 11.35 13.91
CA GLU A 99 -4.47 10.80 15.22
C GLU A 99 -5.38 9.57 15.08
N LEU A 100 -6.35 9.60 14.17
CA LEU A 100 -7.15 8.43 13.85
C LEU A 100 -6.26 7.27 13.37
N ILE A 101 -5.33 7.54 12.44
CA ILE A 101 -4.39 6.55 11.90
C ILE A 101 -3.55 5.94 13.00
N LYS A 102 -2.94 6.76 13.85
CA LYS A 102 -2.12 6.35 15.00
C LYS A 102 -2.89 5.45 15.97
N ASN A 103 -4.14 5.78 16.24
CA ASN A 103 -5.01 5.05 17.16
C ASN A 103 -5.65 3.79 16.54
N ASN A 104 -5.50 3.58 15.22
CA ASN A 104 -6.01 2.43 14.50
C ASN A 104 -4.95 1.79 13.60
N PRO A 105 -3.80 1.36 14.16
CA PRO A 105 -2.67 0.90 13.37
C PRO A 105 -3.03 -0.33 12.53
N LYS A 106 -2.82 -0.24 11.22
CA LYS A 106 -3.06 -1.30 10.22
C LYS A 106 -1.90 -1.37 9.24
N ILE A 107 -1.75 -2.51 8.59
CA ILE A 107 -0.86 -2.62 7.45
C ILE A 107 -1.37 -1.68 6.36
N ILE A 108 -0.50 -0.80 5.85
CA ILE A 108 -0.74 -0.05 4.60
C ILE A 108 0.40 -0.34 3.64
N CYS A 109 0.07 -0.70 2.40
CA CYS A 109 1.06 -1.13 1.41
C CYS A 109 0.80 -0.52 0.03
N GLY A 110 1.91 -0.19 -0.64
CA GLY A 110 1.95 0.24 -2.03
C GLY A 110 3.36 0.69 -2.43
N TYR A 111 3.57 1.01 -3.69
CA TYR A 111 4.84 1.51 -4.22
C TYR A 111 4.63 2.62 -5.26
N SER A 112 5.71 3.14 -5.82
CA SER A 112 5.70 4.27 -6.76
C SER A 112 5.20 5.53 -6.05
N ASP A 113 4.20 6.24 -6.55
CA ASP A 113 3.64 7.45 -5.93
C ASP A 113 3.13 7.25 -4.49
N ILE A 114 2.79 6.01 -4.12
CA ILE A 114 2.39 5.68 -2.75
C ILE A 114 3.52 5.87 -1.73
N THR A 115 4.75 5.99 -2.20
CA THR A 115 5.91 6.33 -1.37
C THR A 115 5.68 7.58 -0.54
N SER A 116 5.12 8.65 -1.12
CA SER A 116 4.85 9.88 -0.38
C SER A 116 3.83 9.66 0.73
N LEU A 117 2.76 8.91 0.45
CA LEU A 117 1.74 8.58 1.46
C LEU A 117 2.29 7.70 2.59
N THR A 118 3.05 6.66 2.28
CA THR A 118 3.61 5.76 3.31
C THR A 118 4.62 6.47 4.19
N ASN A 119 5.50 7.30 3.62
CA ASN A 119 6.49 8.05 4.41
C ASN A 119 5.84 9.11 5.31
N ILE A 120 4.87 9.90 4.83
CA ILE A 120 4.21 10.91 5.66
C ILE A 120 3.41 10.26 6.81
N ILE A 121 2.76 9.13 6.58
CA ILE A 121 2.07 8.38 7.64
C ILE A 121 3.08 7.91 8.70
N THR A 122 4.20 7.34 8.27
CA THR A 122 5.25 6.91 9.21
C THR A 122 5.78 8.09 10.02
N GLU A 123 6.12 9.19 9.39
CA GLU A 123 6.64 10.40 10.01
C GLU A 123 5.66 10.98 11.05
N LYS A 124 4.40 11.16 10.69
CA LYS A 124 3.41 11.80 11.54
C LYS A 124 2.85 10.91 12.65
N THR A 125 2.88 9.59 12.48
CA THR A 125 2.19 8.66 13.40
C THR A 125 3.11 7.67 14.08
N GLY A 126 4.31 7.46 13.56
CA GLY A 126 5.21 6.39 13.96
C GLY A 126 4.76 4.99 13.51
N LEU A 127 3.73 4.88 12.65
CA LEU A 127 3.26 3.59 12.12
C LEU A 127 4.27 3.03 11.11
N VAL A 128 4.64 1.77 11.28
CA VAL A 128 5.41 1.03 10.26
C VAL A 128 4.53 0.78 9.05
N THR A 129 4.94 1.31 7.91
CA THR A 129 4.28 1.16 6.62
C THR A 129 5.09 0.25 5.68
N PHE A 130 4.52 -0.14 4.55
CA PHE A 130 5.15 -1.12 3.67
C PHE A 130 5.28 -0.57 2.24
N SER A 131 6.52 -0.44 1.76
CA SER A 131 6.81 -0.23 0.35
C SER A 131 6.82 -1.60 -0.34
N GLY A 132 5.78 -1.91 -1.08
CA GLY A 132 5.59 -3.21 -1.71
C GLY A 132 4.55 -3.15 -2.82
N THR A 133 4.24 -4.29 -3.44
CA THR A 133 3.37 -4.37 -4.62
C THR A 133 2.04 -3.63 -4.41
N ASN A 134 1.55 -2.96 -5.45
CA ASN A 134 0.19 -2.43 -5.50
C ASN A 134 -0.82 -3.56 -5.78
N PHE A 135 -2.06 -3.39 -5.32
CA PHE A 135 -3.08 -4.44 -5.38
C PHE A 135 -3.32 -4.97 -6.80
N LYS A 136 -3.48 -4.08 -7.80
CA LYS A 136 -3.72 -4.51 -9.17
C LYS A 136 -2.54 -5.28 -9.78
N THR A 137 -1.29 -5.03 -9.32
CA THR A 137 -0.10 -5.71 -9.83
C THR A 137 -0.12 -7.21 -9.56
N ILE A 138 -0.87 -7.67 -8.56
CA ILE A 138 -1.08 -9.08 -8.26
C ILE A 138 -1.62 -9.84 -9.47
N ALA A 139 -2.52 -9.22 -10.24
CA ALA A 139 -3.13 -9.83 -11.42
C ALA A 139 -2.25 -9.84 -12.68
N THR A 140 -1.16 -9.07 -12.66
CA THR A 140 -0.24 -8.90 -13.81
C THR A 140 1.13 -9.52 -13.58
N ASP A 141 1.38 -10.05 -12.38
CA ASP A 141 2.61 -10.77 -12.05
C ASP A 141 2.44 -12.28 -12.38
N GLU A 142 2.90 -12.68 -13.55
CA GLU A 142 2.81 -14.07 -14.03
C GLU A 142 3.55 -15.07 -13.14
N THR A 143 4.47 -14.59 -12.29
CA THR A 143 5.26 -15.45 -11.40
C THR A 143 4.63 -15.66 -10.03
N ASP A 144 3.57 -14.91 -9.71
CA ASP A 144 2.99 -14.81 -8.37
C ASP A 144 3.99 -14.35 -7.28
N TYR A 145 5.20 -13.95 -7.67
CA TYR A 145 6.27 -13.59 -6.74
C TYR A 145 5.84 -12.46 -5.82
N SER A 146 5.31 -11.37 -6.39
CA SER A 146 4.91 -10.18 -5.64
C SER A 146 3.84 -10.50 -4.60
N TYR A 147 2.85 -11.34 -4.96
CA TYR A 147 1.81 -11.76 -4.04
C TYR A 147 2.34 -12.66 -2.93
N LYS A 148 3.14 -13.68 -3.30
CA LYS A 148 3.74 -14.63 -2.33
C LYS A 148 4.63 -13.92 -1.32
N GLU A 149 5.46 -12.97 -1.77
CA GLU A 149 6.32 -12.18 -0.90
C GLU A 149 5.52 -11.23 0.01
N ALA A 150 4.45 -10.60 -0.51
CA ALA A 150 3.55 -9.79 0.31
C ALA A 150 2.90 -10.63 1.43
N ILE A 151 2.37 -11.80 1.11
CA ILE A 151 1.73 -12.69 2.08
C ILE A 151 2.73 -13.21 3.13
N LYS A 152 3.96 -13.54 2.76
CA LYS A 152 5.00 -13.91 3.73
C LYS A 152 5.20 -12.82 4.79
N ARG A 153 5.17 -11.55 4.40
CA ARG A 153 5.34 -10.42 5.33
C ARG A 153 4.10 -10.15 6.14
N PHE A 154 2.95 -10.07 5.50
CA PHE A 154 1.73 -9.62 6.17
C PHE A 154 1.10 -10.69 7.07
N VAL A 155 1.21 -11.96 6.70
CA VAL A 155 0.66 -13.09 7.46
C VAL A 155 1.71 -13.72 8.38
N ASN A 156 2.87 -14.07 7.83
CA ASN A 156 3.88 -14.79 8.61
C ASN A 156 4.80 -13.83 9.39
N GLY A 157 4.86 -12.55 9.00
CA GLY A 157 5.73 -11.55 9.61
C GLY A 157 7.19 -11.75 9.28
N SER A 158 7.50 -12.40 8.15
CA SER A 158 8.87 -12.58 7.69
C SER A 158 9.53 -11.23 7.37
N LEU A 159 10.72 -11.01 7.92
CA LEU A 159 11.57 -9.86 7.61
C LEU A 159 12.62 -10.19 6.55
N ALA A 160 12.79 -11.47 6.22
CA ALA A 160 13.76 -11.88 5.21
C ALA A 160 13.37 -11.35 3.82
N ILE A 161 14.32 -10.70 3.15
CA ILE A 161 14.18 -10.30 1.75
C ILE A 161 14.35 -11.56 0.91
N GLY A 162 13.29 -11.93 0.16
CA GLY A 162 13.32 -13.07 -0.74
C GLY A 162 14.31 -12.82 -1.88
N LYS A 163 14.99 -13.87 -2.32
CA LYS A 163 15.78 -13.80 -3.54
C LYS A 163 14.84 -13.86 -4.73
N SER A 164 14.96 -12.90 -5.63
CA SER A 164 14.19 -12.84 -6.88
C SER A 164 14.66 -13.85 -7.95
N GLY A 165 15.67 -14.64 -7.66
CA GLY A 165 16.37 -15.49 -8.63
C GLY A 165 17.55 -14.79 -9.29
N GLU A 166 17.67 -13.49 -9.14
CA GLU A 166 18.81 -12.70 -9.64
C GLU A 166 19.99 -12.72 -8.68
N GLU A 167 21.20 -12.67 -9.22
CA GLU A 167 22.42 -12.58 -8.44
C GLU A 167 22.70 -11.11 -8.06
N TYR A 168 22.74 -10.83 -6.75
CA TYR A 168 23.06 -9.48 -6.26
C TYR A 168 24.56 -9.24 -6.23
N LYS A 169 25.03 -8.20 -6.91
CA LYS A 169 26.43 -7.76 -6.89
C LYS A 169 26.59 -6.57 -5.96
N ALA A 170 27.38 -6.72 -4.92
CA ALA A 170 27.76 -5.59 -4.07
C ALA A 170 28.82 -4.73 -4.79
N ILE A 171 28.51 -3.46 -5.04
CA ILE A 171 29.47 -2.47 -5.55
C ILE A 171 30.46 -2.11 -4.45
N GLN A 172 29.96 -1.80 -3.25
CA GLN A 172 30.74 -1.58 -2.04
C GLN A 172 30.18 -2.46 -0.92
N LYS A 173 31.03 -3.25 -0.31
CA LYS A 173 30.66 -4.09 0.84
C LYS A 173 30.68 -3.28 2.13
N GLY A 174 29.77 -3.59 3.04
CA GLY A 174 29.69 -2.95 4.34
C GLY A 174 28.50 -3.47 5.15
N THR A 175 28.46 -3.06 6.41
CA THR A 175 27.33 -3.31 7.33
C THR A 175 26.93 -1.96 7.92
N ALA A 176 25.63 -1.71 7.99
CA ALA A 176 25.07 -0.53 8.62
C ALA A 176 23.85 -0.93 9.47
N GLU A 177 23.60 -0.16 10.51
CA GLU A 177 22.41 -0.27 11.37
C GLU A 177 21.73 1.09 11.42
N GLY A 178 20.39 1.09 11.33
CA GLY A 178 19.58 2.31 11.37
C GLY A 178 18.12 2.05 11.07
N GLU A 179 17.35 3.11 11.09
CA GLU A 179 15.95 3.09 10.66
C GLU A 179 15.89 2.96 9.12
N LEU A 180 15.10 1.98 8.64
CA LEU A 180 14.91 1.80 7.20
C LEU A 180 13.87 2.80 6.68
N ILE A 181 14.32 3.73 5.86
CA ILE A 181 13.47 4.62 5.07
C ILE A 181 13.69 4.34 3.59
N GLY A 182 12.69 4.60 2.77
CA GLY A 182 12.88 4.36 1.33
C GLY A 182 11.60 4.41 0.52
N GLY A 183 11.74 4.06 -0.77
CA GLY A 183 10.68 4.03 -1.75
C GLY A 183 11.15 4.52 -3.12
N ASN A 184 10.28 5.21 -3.86
CA ASN A 184 10.61 5.81 -5.14
C ASN A 184 11.51 7.05 -4.94
N LEU A 185 12.73 7.02 -5.50
CA LEU A 185 13.73 8.07 -5.29
C LEU A 185 13.25 9.47 -5.70
N ASN A 186 12.54 9.59 -6.82
CA ASN A 186 12.03 10.88 -7.28
C ASN A 186 11.01 11.50 -6.32
N LEU A 187 10.27 10.66 -5.60
CA LEU A 187 9.28 11.14 -4.63
C LEU A 187 9.93 11.48 -3.28
N ILE A 188 10.95 10.73 -2.88
CA ILE A 188 11.67 11.02 -1.64
C ILE A 188 12.41 12.36 -1.77
N SER A 189 13.03 12.62 -2.92
CA SER A 189 13.74 13.88 -3.18
C SER A 189 12.83 15.13 -3.25
N GLY A 190 11.53 14.97 -3.28
CA GLY A 190 10.55 16.06 -3.28
C GLY A 190 9.72 16.14 -1.98
N LEU A 191 10.12 15.44 -0.93
CA LEU A 191 9.47 15.46 0.38
C LEU A 191 10.18 16.35 1.42
N ASP A 192 11.13 17.18 0.97
CA ASP A 192 11.89 18.12 1.81
C ASP A 192 11.01 19.26 2.34
#